data_f5e23cd927f2ccae243df6e0b676032f
#
_entry.id   f5e23cd927f2ccae243df6e0b676032f
#
_cell.length_a   1.000
_cell.length_b   1.000
_cell.length_c   1.000
_cell.angle_alpha   90.00
_cell.angle_beta   90.00
_cell.angle_gamma   90.00
#
_symmetry.space_group_name_H-M   'P 1'
#
loop_
_entity.id
_entity.type
_entity.pdbx_description
1 polymer ?
#
loop_
_entity_poly.entity_id
_entity_poly.type
_entity_poly.pdbx_seq_one_letter_code
_entity_poly.pdbx_strand_id
1 'polypeptide(L)'
;MRSIRDIQLKNKRVLMRVDFNVPMDKEGNIIDDNKMKAALPTIEYVIKNEGRLILMSHLGRPKGKPNPEYSLKTVAAHLGTLLNRPVQMAPDCIGAEAQAAVDALRPGEVLMLENVRFHAEEEKNDPEFSRKLAALGDVFVNDAFGSAHRAHSSTTGVADFIPAYAGFLLETEVSMLRKALEHPESPRVAILGGSKVADKVKLIKNLMEKMDVILIGGGMANTFIKAQGYNIGKSICEGDLLNEAKSLLERSGNKCRIMLPTDVVIAAAVSADAASTQVTVDQVPADQMILDIGPETIKAFKEQIMQAHTIVWNGPAGVYEYAQFARGTEEIARAIAASKAVSVIGGGDTAAIPVALGLEKDITHISTGGGATLEFMEGKVLPGVESCEK
;
A
#
# COMPACT_ATOMS: atom_id res chain seq x y z
N MET A 1 -9.35 15.56 9.05
CA MET A 1 -7.87 15.50 9.09
C MET A 1 -7.33 16.90 8.81
N ARG A 2 -6.43 17.40 9.65
CA ARG A 2 -5.82 18.73 9.47
C ARG A 2 -4.79 18.68 8.36
N SER A 3 -4.80 19.66 7.46
CA SER A 3 -3.95 19.73 6.29
C SER A 3 -2.76 20.67 6.49
N ILE A 4 -1.65 20.40 5.83
CA ILE A 4 -0.52 21.34 5.73
C ILE A 4 -0.96 22.70 5.17
N ARG A 5 -2.07 22.77 4.43
CA ARG A 5 -2.65 24.03 3.92
C ARG A 5 -3.19 24.93 5.01
N ASP A 6 -3.49 24.37 6.17
CA ASP A 6 -4.15 25.09 7.28
C ASP A 6 -3.17 25.91 8.13
N ILE A 7 -1.86 25.85 7.82
CA ILE A 7 -0.82 26.51 8.61
C ILE A 7 0.05 27.44 7.75
N GLN A 8 0.50 28.51 8.40
CA GLN A 8 1.55 29.36 7.82
C GLN A 8 2.91 28.75 8.09
N LEU A 9 3.66 28.45 7.02
CA LEU A 9 4.94 27.74 7.10
C LEU A 9 6.15 28.66 7.19
N LYS A 10 5.99 29.94 6.84
CA LYS A 10 7.10 30.88 6.76
C LYS A 10 7.94 30.89 8.05
N ASN A 11 9.22 30.58 7.89
CA ASN A 11 10.21 30.50 8.96
C ASN A 11 9.91 29.46 10.07
N LYS A 12 8.92 28.61 9.90
CA LYS A 12 8.66 27.51 10.85
C LYS A 12 9.59 26.33 10.58
N ARG A 13 10.02 25.68 11.65
CA ARG A 13 10.70 24.37 11.57
C ARG A 13 9.64 23.30 11.31
N VAL A 14 9.60 22.82 10.09
CA VAL A 14 8.63 21.81 9.65
C VAL A 14 9.28 20.44 9.72
N LEU A 15 8.93 19.67 10.74
CA LEU A 15 9.39 18.30 10.92
C LEU A 15 8.46 17.37 10.14
N MET A 16 8.94 16.81 9.04
CA MET A 16 8.13 16.01 8.12
C MET A 16 8.59 14.56 8.08
N ARG A 17 7.64 13.65 8.30
CA ARG A 17 7.88 12.22 8.08
C ARG A 17 7.54 11.84 6.65
N VAL A 18 8.50 11.30 5.96
CA VAL A 18 8.37 10.72 4.62
C VAL A 18 8.69 9.23 4.65
N ASP A 19 8.24 8.49 3.66
CA ASP A 19 8.63 7.11 3.44
C ASP A 19 9.64 7.05 2.28
N PHE A 20 10.90 7.16 2.62
CA PHE A 20 12.02 7.03 1.68
C PHE A 20 12.74 5.68 1.84
N ASN A 21 11.99 4.68 2.31
CA ASN A 21 12.46 3.29 2.29
C ASN A 21 12.39 2.75 0.86
N VAL A 22 13.38 3.15 0.07
CA VAL A 22 13.48 2.83 -1.35
C VAL A 22 14.34 1.57 -1.57
N PRO A 23 14.07 0.77 -2.62
CA PRO A 23 14.91 -0.37 -2.93
C PRO A 23 16.28 0.10 -3.47
N MET A 24 17.33 -0.56 -3.01
CA MET A 24 18.71 -0.28 -3.39
C MET A 24 19.39 -1.54 -3.91
N ASP A 25 20.31 -1.38 -4.84
CA ASP A 25 21.16 -2.48 -5.31
C ASP A 25 22.29 -2.80 -4.32
N LYS A 26 23.10 -3.82 -4.64
CA LYS A 26 24.22 -4.24 -3.79
C LYS A 26 25.31 -3.19 -3.66
N GLU A 27 25.43 -2.29 -4.64
CA GLU A 27 26.36 -1.19 -4.68
C GLU A 27 25.85 0.07 -3.95
N GLY A 28 24.61 0.01 -3.42
CA GLY A 28 23.98 1.11 -2.71
C GLY A 28 23.32 2.18 -3.60
N ASN A 29 23.04 1.85 -4.87
CA ASN A 29 22.32 2.74 -5.77
C ASN A 29 20.81 2.54 -5.61
N ILE A 30 20.05 3.62 -5.72
CA ILE A 30 18.58 3.58 -5.68
C ILE A 30 18.06 2.97 -6.99
N ILE A 31 17.30 1.88 -6.89
CA ILE A 31 16.70 1.18 -8.03
C ILE A 31 15.41 1.84 -8.47
N ASP A 32 14.60 2.31 -7.52
CA ASP A 32 13.29 2.91 -7.74
C ASP A 32 13.09 4.08 -6.77
N ASP A 33 12.81 5.25 -7.31
CA ASP A 33 12.61 6.49 -6.55
C ASP A 33 11.16 6.98 -6.51
N ASN A 34 10.19 6.13 -6.89
CA ASN A 34 8.77 6.52 -6.97
C ASN A 34 8.22 7.03 -5.63
N LYS A 35 8.63 6.43 -4.52
CA LYS A 35 8.25 6.92 -3.19
C LYS A 35 8.76 8.32 -2.90
N MET A 36 9.97 8.63 -3.35
CA MET A 36 10.55 9.97 -3.20
C MET A 36 9.79 10.99 -4.06
N LYS A 37 9.52 10.64 -5.32
CA LYS A 37 8.74 11.48 -6.24
C LYS A 37 7.33 11.76 -5.73
N ALA A 38 6.70 10.79 -5.10
CA ALA A 38 5.37 10.95 -4.51
C ALA A 38 5.33 11.99 -3.37
N ALA A 39 6.42 12.19 -2.66
CA ALA A 39 6.53 13.18 -1.59
C ALA A 39 6.94 14.59 -2.08
N LEU A 40 7.41 14.72 -3.31
CA LEU A 40 7.89 16.01 -3.85
C LEU A 40 6.87 17.13 -3.76
N PRO A 41 5.58 16.94 -4.09
CA PRO A 41 4.60 18.03 -3.99
C PRO A 41 4.53 18.67 -2.60
N THR A 42 4.58 17.87 -1.53
CA THR A 42 4.58 18.36 -0.15
C THR A 42 5.89 19.05 0.21
N ILE A 43 7.01 18.45 -0.19
CA ILE A 43 8.35 19.02 0.04
C ILE A 43 8.47 20.39 -0.64
N GLU A 44 8.11 20.46 -1.93
CA GLU A 44 8.16 21.70 -2.71
C GLU A 44 7.23 22.78 -2.16
N TYR A 45 6.07 22.38 -1.64
CA TYR A 45 5.13 23.29 -0.99
C TYR A 45 5.75 23.94 0.25
N VAL A 46 6.45 23.20 1.10
CA VAL A 46 7.16 23.74 2.26
C VAL A 46 8.26 24.71 1.83
N ILE A 47 9.05 24.31 0.85
CA ILE A 47 10.15 25.13 0.30
C ILE A 47 9.61 26.45 -0.25
N LYS A 48 8.57 26.39 -1.09
CA LYS A 48 7.94 27.56 -1.72
C LYS A 48 7.36 28.53 -0.69
N ASN A 49 6.87 28.00 0.42
CA ASN A 49 6.30 28.80 1.51
C ASN A 49 7.35 29.19 2.58
N GLU A 50 8.64 29.13 2.24
CA GLU A 50 9.75 29.56 3.08
C GLU A 50 9.80 28.87 4.46
N GLY A 51 9.33 27.64 4.55
CA GLY A 51 9.51 26.76 5.72
C GLY A 51 10.95 26.25 5.81
N ARG A 52 11.39 25.94 7.01
CA ARG A 52 12.65 25.23 7.27
C ARG A 52 12.31 23.75 7.37
N LEU A 53 12.66 22.97 6.34
CA LEU A 53 12.20 21.58 6.19
C LEU A 53 13.19 20.60 6.81
N ILE A 54 12.73 19.82 7.78
CA ILE A 54 13.50 18.77 8.44
C ILE A 54 12.79 17.44 8.14
N LEU A 55 13.45 16.58 7.36
CA LEU A 55 12.90 15.31 6.91
C LEU A 55 13.33 14.14 7.81
N MET A 56 12.37 13.32 8.19
CA MET A 56 12.58 12.05 8.87
C MET A 56 12.15 10.88 7.97
N SER A 57 12.95 9.84 7.91
CA SER A 57 12.60 8.58 7.26
C SER A 57 13.33 7.42 7.91
N HIS A 58 12.83 6.22 7.64
CA HIS A 58 13.59 4.99 7.85
C HIS A 58 14.10 4.46 6.51
N LEU A 59 15.09 3.59 6.57
CA LEU A 59 15.60 2.80 5.46
C LEU A 59 15.98 1.42 5.98
N GLY A 60 15.38 0.38 5.40
CA GLY A 60 15.66 -1.00 5.77
C GLY A 60 15.32 -1.36 7.21
N ARG A 61 16.02 -2.36 7.72
CA ARG A 61 15.83 -2.89 9.08
C ARG A 61 17.17 -2.99 9.83
N PRO A 62 17.69 -1.87 10.31
CA PRO A 62 18.99 -1.82 11.00
C PRO A 62 18.98 -2.36 12.43
N LYS A 63 17.81 -2.75 12.96
CA LYS A 63 17.65 -3.35 14.29
C LYS A 63 18.10 -2.45 15.44
N GLY A 64 17.83 -1.15 15.33
CA GLY A 64 18.13 -0.19 16.40
C GLY A 64 19.60 0.17 16.55
N LYS A 65 20.42 -0.04 15.53
CA LYS A 65 21.85 0.27 15.54
C LYS A 65 22.27 1.00 14.28
N PRO A 66 23.21 1.97 14.38
CA PRO A 66 23.83 2.58 13.20
C PRO A 66 24.48 1.52 12.30
N ASN A 67 24.22 1.62 11.01
CA ASN A 67 24.78 0.76 9.99
C ASN A 67 24.92 1.54 8.68
N PRO A 68 26.13 1.71 8.13
CA PRO A 68 26.35 2.48 6.89
C PRO A 68 25.51 2.02 5.71
N GLU A 69 25.15 0.73 5.63
CA GLU A 69 24.30 0.17 4.59
C GLU A 69 22.90 0.80 4.59
N TYR A 70 22.42 1.22 5.76
CA TYR A 70 21.09 1.80 5.95
C TYR A 70 21.12 3.30 6.21
N SER A 71 22.26 3.96 5.94
CA SER A 71 22.33 5.42 6.03
C SER A 71 21.46 6.08 4.95
N LEU A 72 20.80 7.17 5.33
CA LEU A 72 20.01 7.99 4.40
C LEU A 72 20.87 8.94 3.56
N LYS A 73 22.18 8.87 3.65
CA LYS A 73 23.10 9.76 2.93
C LYS A 73 22.89 9.75 1.42
N THR A 74 22.79 8.56 0.83
CA THR A 74 22.53 8.40 -0.61
C THR A 74 21.14 8.93 -0.98
N VAL A 75 20.16 8.69 -0.13
CA VAL A 75 18.78 9.18 -0.32
C VAL A 75 18.73 10.70 -0.29
N ALA A 76 19.44 11.33 0.66
CA ALA A 76 19.53 12.79 0.75
C ALA A 76 20.17 13.41 -0.51
N ALA A 77 21.25 12.81 -1.00
CA ALA A 77 21.91 13.24 -2.23
C ALA A 77 20.99 13.12 -3.45
N HIS A 78 20.27 12.02 -3.58
CA HIS A 78 19.30 11.80 -4.65
C HIS A 78 18.13 12.78 -4.58
N LEU A 79 17.62 13.07 -3.39
CA LEU A 79 16.60 14.11 -3.21
C LEU A 79 17.08 15.47 -3.68
N GLY A 80 18.34 15.82 -3.40
CA GLY A 80 18.96 17.05 -3.90
C GLY A 80 18.94 17.13 -5.42
N THR A 81 19.18 16.03 -6.11
CA THR A 81 19.06 15.93 -7.56
C THR A 81 17.62 16.14 -8.04
N LEU A 82 16.66 15.48 -7.40
CA LEU A 82 15.23 15.63 -7.74
C LEU A 82 14.71 17.05 -7.53
N LEU A 83 15.18 17.74 -6.48
CA LEU A 83 14.79 19.11 -6.15
C LEU A 83 15.61 20.18 -6.89
N ASN A 84 16.69 19.78 -7.53
CA ASN A 84 17.69 20.68 -8.13
C ASN A 84 18.19 21.74 -7.11
N ARG A 85 18.48 21.30 -5.89
CA ARG A 85 19.01 22.12 -4.79
C ARG A 85 19.72 21.26 -3.76
N PRO A 86 20.62 21.85 -2.94
CA PRO A 86 21.27 21.10 -1.88
C PRO A 86 20.28 20.58 -0.83
N VAL A 87 20.49 19.35 -0.40
CA VAL A 87 19.85 18.75 0.79
C VAL A 87 20.96 18.47 1.79
N GLN A 88 20.88 19.13 2.94
CA GLN A 88 21.85 18.94 4.02
C GLN A 88 21.55 17.63 4.75
N MET A 89 22.56 17.02 5.33
CA MET A 89 22.46 15.76 6.08
C MET A 89 22.95 15.94 7.50
N ALA A 90 22.10 15.59 8.47
CA ALA A 90 22.51 15.53 9.87
C ALA A 90 23.13 14.16 10.19
N PRO A 91 24.09 14.06 11.13
CA PRO A 91 24.74 12.80 11.44
C PRO A 91 23.89 11.84 12.28
N ASP A 92 22.79 12.35 12.89
CA ASP A 92 21.82 11.58 13.66
C ASP A 92 20.43 12.23 13.53
N CYS A 93 19.39 11.59 14.05
CA CYS A 93 18.04 12.13 14.08
C CYS A 93 17.69 12.83 15.40
N ILE A 94 18.52 12.71 16.42
CA ILE A 94 18.41 13.39 17.73
C ILE A 94 19.78 13.84 18.20
N GLY A 95 19.82 14.62 19.27
CA GLY A 95 21.05 15.01 19.93
C GLY A 95 21.58 16.38 19.51
N ALA A 96 22.72 16.77 20.08
CA ALA A 96 23.27 18.11 19.92
C ALA A 96 23.65 18.47 18.47
N GLU A 97 24.19 17.51 17.73
CA GLU A 97 24.57 17.72 16.33
C GLU A 97 23.36 17.88 15.41
N ALA A 98 22.30 17.09 15.63
CA ALA A 98 21.05 17.25 14.90
C ALA A 98 20.39 18.61 15.23
N GLN A 99 20.38 19.00 16.49
CA GLN A 99 19.85 20.30 16.91
C GLN A 99 20.63 21.45 16.28
N ALA A 100 21.96 21.37 16.26
CA ALA A 100 22.83 22.38 15.64
C ALA A 100 22.56 22.52 14.12
N ALA A 101 22.36 21.39 13.43
CA ALA A 101 22.01 21.38 12.01
C ALA A 101 20.64 22.04 11.75
N VAL A 102 19.65 21.76 12.61
CA VAL A 102 18.33 22.40 12.55
C VAL A 102 18.41 23.90 12.81
N ASP A 103 19.18 24.32 13.82
CA ASP A 103 19.34 25.73 14.18
C ASP A 103 20.02 26.55 13.08
N ALA A 104 20.91 25.93 12.31
CA ALA A 104 21.59 26.56 11.18
C ALA A 104 20.74 26.63 9.91
N LEU A 105 19.61 25.91 9.86
CA LEU A 105 18.76 25.82 8.69
C LEU A 105 18.00 27.13 8.44
N ARG A 106 18.08 27.63 7.21
CA ARG A 106 17.41 28.87 6.78
C ARG A 106 16.06 28.57 6.11
N PRO A 107 15.14 29.57 6.04
CA PRO A 107 13.90 29.42 5.30
C PRO A 107 14.12 28.95 3.86
N GLY A 108 13.35 27.92 3.43
CA GLY A 108 13.46 27.31 2.10
C GLY A 108 14.56 26.25 1.95
N GLU A 109 15.38 26.04 2.97
CA GLU A 109 16.39 24.99 2.98
C GLU A 109 15.82 23.66 3.49
N VAL A 110 16.50 22.57 3.14
CA VAL A 110 16.12 21.20 3.45
C VAL A 110 17.23 20.47 4.19
N LEU A 111 16.88 19.85 5.31
CA LEU A 111 17.75 18.99 6.11
C LEU A 111 17.15 17.58 6.17
N MET A 112 17.94 16.56 5.85
CA MET A 112 17.61 15.16 6.11
C MET A 112 18.26 14.72 7.42
N LEU A 113 17.46 14.20 8.34
CA LEU A 113 17.97 13.51 9.52
C LEU A 113 18.43 12.09 9.16
N GLU A 114 19.32 11.52 9.94
CA GLU A 114 19.75 10.14 9.75
C GLU A 114 18.62 9.17 10.12
N ASN A 115 18.70 7.94 9.62
CA ASN A 115 17.72 6.89 9.73
C ASN A 115 17.18 6.75 11.17
N VAL A 116 15.88 7.03 11.37
CA VAL A 116 15.24 6.99 12.68
C VAL A 116 15.29 5.59 13.33
N ARG A 117 15.39 4.54 12.52
CA ARG A 117 15.52 3.14 13.02
C ARG A 117 16.93 2.77 13.47
N PHE A 118 17.88 3.70 13.42
CA PHE A 118 19.17 3.51 14.13
C PHE A 118 19.01 3.54 15.65
N HIS A 119 17.86 4.01 16.12
CA HIS A 119 17.48 3.97 17.53
C HIS A 119 16.35 2.95 17.75
N ALA A 120 16.55 2.02 18.69
CA ALA A 120 15.55 0.99 19.01
C ALA A 120 14.24 1.58 19.55
N GLU A 121 14.29 2.77 20.12
CA GLU A 121 13.17 3.52 20.69
C GLU A 121 12.15 3.96 19.63
N GLU A 122 12.55 4.11 18.37
CA GLU A 122 11.67 4.50 17.28
C GLU A 122 10.48 3.53 17.12
N GLU A 123 10.78 2.24 16.95
CA GLU A 123 9.75 1.23 16.72
C GLU A 123 8.92 0.92 17.98
N LYS A 124 9.42 1.29 19.15
CA LYS A 124 8.72 1.16 20.44
C LYS A 124 7.80 2.34 20.73
N ASN A 125 7.81 3.36 19.89
CA ASN A 125 7.11 4.62 20.15
C ASN A 125 7.45 5.18 21.53
N ASP A 126 8.73 5.17 21.89
CA ASP A 126 9.21 5.63 23.19
C ASP A 126 8.91 7.12 23.39
N PRO A 127 8.24 7.52 24.49
CA PRO A 127 7.85 8.92 24.71
C PRO A 127 9.02 9.88 24.77
N GLU A 128 10.12 9.52 25.40
CA GLU A 128 11.30 10.38 25.53
C GLU A 128 12.00 10.58 24.18
N PHE A 129 12.13 9.50 23.39
CA PHE A 129 12.66 9.60 22.03
C PHE A 129 11.75 10.46 21.13
N SER A 130 10.44 10.27 21.24
CA SER A 130 9.44 11.08 20.52
C SER A 130 9.55 12.56 20.89
N ARG A 131 9.74 12.87 22.17
CA ARG A 131 9.94 14.24 22.66
C ARG A 131 11.22 14.86 22.07
N LYS A 132 12.30 14.10 21.98
CA LYS A 132 13.57 14.56 21.39
C LYS A 132 13.44 14.84 19.90
N LEU A 133 12.73 13.99 19.16
CA LEU A 133 12.41 14.27 17.76
C LEU A 133 11.55 15.53 17.62
N ALA A 134 10.48 15.64 18.41
CA ALA A 134 9.56 16.78 18.38
C ALA A 134 10.22 18.11 18.68
N ALA A 135 11.25 18.12 19.51
CA ALA A 135 12.03 19.33 19.84
C ALA A 135 12.71 19.97 18.62
N LEU A 136 12.89 19.22 17.54
CA LEU A 136 13.49 19.71 16.30
C LEU A 136 12.50 20.49 15.42
N GLY A 137 11.20 20.45 15.71
CA GLY A 137 10.18 21.09 14.89
C GLY A 137 9.20 21.96 15.66
N ASP A 138 8.58 22.90 14.97
CA ASP A 138 7.46 23.71 15.48
C ASP A 138 6.13 23.04 15.15
N VAL A 139 6.08 22.35 14.02
CA VAL A 139 4.94 21.58 13.53
C VAL A 139 5.44 20.26 12.95
N PHE A 140 4.59 19.24 13.05
CA PHE A 140 4.81 17.93 12.44
C PHE A 140 3.91 17.76 11.22
N VAL A 141 4.49 17.31 10.11
CA VAL A 141 3.76 16.93 8.90
C VAL A 141 3.99 15.45 8.62
N ASN A 142 2.92 14.67 8.59
CA ASN A 142 2.98 13.28 8.19
C ASN A 142 2.64 13.15 6.70
N ASP A 143 3.62 12.74 5.92
CA ASP A 143 3.47 12.46 4.49
C ASP A 143 3.93 11.04 4.14
N ALA A 144 3.92 10.15 5.13
CA ALA A 144 4.38 8.77 5.04
C ALA A 144 3.20 7.80 5.19
N PHE A 145 2.29 7.75 4.22
CA PHE A 145 1.13 6.86 4.28
C PHE A 145 1.54 5.40 4.42
N GLY A 146 2.58 4.95 3.70
CA GLY A 146 3.10 3.59 3.78
C GLY A 146 3.56 3.14 5.18
N SER A 147 3.86 4.10 6.06
CA SER A 147 4.27 3.86 7.46
C SER A 147 3.19 4.22 8.47
N ALA A 148 2.03 4.74 8.03
CA ALA A 148 0.98 5.27 8.91
C ALA A 148 0.23 4.21 9.72
N HIS A 149 0.34 2.94 9.36
CA HIS A 149 -0.28 1.81 10.07
C HIS A 149 0.49 1.38 11.33
N ARG A 150 1.67 1.93 11.56
CA ARG A 150 2.53 1.59 12.70
C ARG A 150 2.66 2.77 13.64
N ALA A 151 2.42 2.52 14.94
CA ALA A 151 2.60 3.51 16.00
C ALA A 151 4.09 3.58 16.38
N HIS A 152 4.89 4.28 15.57
CA HIS A 152 6.30 4.56 15.84
C HIS A 152 6.48 6.01 16.30
N SER A 153 7.63 6.34 16.89
CA SER A 153 7.89 7.70 17.36
C SER A 153 7.78 8.75 16.25
N SER A 154 8.40 8.50 15.09
CA SER A 154 8.41 9.46 13.98
C SER A 154 7.11 9.53 13.19
N THR A 155 6.21 8.58 13.34
CA THR A 155 4.90 8.56 12.67
C THR A 155 3.75 9.00 13.56
N THR A 156 3.86 8.79 14.86
CA THR A 156 2.76 8.94 15.83
C THR A 156 3.18 9.70 17.07
N GLY A 157 4.25 9.29 17.75
CA GLY A 157 4.65 9.82 19.05
C GLY A 157 5.00 11.31 19.03
N VAL A 158 5.57 11.80 17.95
CA VAL A 158 5.88 13.22 17.76
C VAL A 158 4.64 14.10 17.87
N ALA A 159 3.48 13.59 17.44
CA ALA A 159 2.21 14.33 17.49
C ALA A 159 1.66 14.56 18.90
N ASP A 160 2.20 13.89 19.90
CA ASP A 160 1.84 14.12 21.30
C ASP A 160 2.51 15.39 21.86
N PHE A 161 3.52 15.94 21.19
CA PHE A 161 4.33 17.07 21.66
C PHE A 161 4.19 18.35 20.82
N ILE A 162 3.93 18.22 19.53
CA ILE A 162 3.75 19.35 18.61
C ILE A 162 2.54 19.12 17.70
N PRO A 163 1.92 20.19 17.17
CA PRO A 163 0.76 20.05 16.27
C PRO A 163 1.08 19.24 15.03
N ALA A 164 0.21 18.31 14.66
CA ALA A 164 0.36 17.41 13.53
C ALA A 164 -0.61 17.73 12.39
N TYR A 165 -0.11 17.65 11.17
CA TYR A 165 -0.85 17.91 9.93
C TYR A 165 -0.52 16.85 8.89
N ALA A 166 -1.46 16.58 7.99
CA ALA A 166 -1.23 15.71 6.86
C ALA A 166 -0.57 16.47 5.71
N GLY A 167 0.44 15.84 5.10
CA GLY A 167 0.94 16.26 3.79
C GLY A 167 0.00 15.83 2.66
N PHE A 168 0.26 16.28 1.45
CA PHE A 168 -0.62 16.03 0.29
C PHE A 168 -0.73 14.55 -0.07
N LEU A 169 0.36 13.79 0.06
CA LEU A 169 0.34 12.35 -0.21
C LEU A 169 -0.58 11.62 0.77
N LEU A 170 -0.42 11.89 2.08
CA LEU A 170 -1.27 11.30 3.11
C LEU A 170 -2.75 11.68 2.90
N GLU A 171 -3.03 12.96 2.61
CA GLU A 171 -4.40 13.42 2.32
C GLU A 171 -5.02 12.67 1.15
N THR A 172 -4.30 12.56 0.04
CA THR A 172 -4.79 11.91 -1.17
C THR A 172 -5.07 10.43 -0.91
N GLU A 173 -4.14 9.72 -0.30
CA GLU A 173 -4.29 8.30 0.03
C GLU A 173 -5.53 8.06 0.92
N VAL A 174 -5.64 8.80 2.00
CA VAL A 174 -6.74 8.65 2.95
C VAL A 174 -8.08 9.06 2.33
N SER A 175 -8.11 10.18 1.60
CA SER A 175 -9.32 10.68 0.93
C SER A 175 -9.86 9.67 -0.08
N MET A 176 -8.99 9.09 -0.91
CA MET A 176 -9.39 8.11 -1.92
C MET A 176 -9.88 6.80 -1.30
N LEU A 177 -9.19 6.31 -0.25
CA LEU A 177 -9.61 5.11 0.47
C LEU A 177 -10.95 5.33 1.20
N ARG A 178 -11.13 6.47 1.84
CA ARG A 178 -12.42 6.81 2.48
C ARG A 178 -13.56 6.90 1.46
N LYS A 179 -13.31 7.51 0.31
CA LYS A 179 -14.30 7.59 -0.77
C LYS A 179 -14.74 6.20 -1.23
N ALA A 180 -13.79 5.26 -1.35
CA ALA A 180 -14.07 3.90 -1.82
C ALA A 180 -14.68 2.99 -0.76
N LEU A 181 -14.44 3.24 0.55
CA LEU A 181 -14.78 2.31 1.63
C LEU A 181 -15.77 2.84 2.66
N GLU A 182 -15.78 4.15 2.91
CA GLU A 182 -16.70 4.76 3.89
C GLU A 182 -17.93 5.35 3.22
N HIS A 183 -17.77 5.88 1.99
CA HIS A 183 -18.85 6.50 1.22
C HIS A 183 -18.90 5.98 -0.22
N PRO A 184 -18.91 4.65 -0.43
CA PRO A 184 -18.88 4.09 -1.78
C PRO A 184 -20.25 4.22 -2.46
N GLU A 185 -20.22 4.53 -3.75
CA GLU A 185 -21.42 4.54 -4.59
C GLU A 185 -21.68 3.14 -5.16
N SER A 186 -22.93 2.68 -5.06
CA SER A 186 -23.38 1.38 -5.58
C SER A 186 -23.63 1.45 -7.10
N PRO A 187 -23.36 0.38 -7.88
CA PRO A 187 -22.81 -0.91 -7.48
C PRO A 187 -21.35 -0.85 -7.02
N ARG A 188 -21.06 -1.51 -5.91
CA ARG A 188 -19.75 -1.53 -5.25
C ARG A 188 -19.12 -2.90 -5.40
N VAL A 189 -17.96 -2.97 -6.02
CA VAL A 189 -17.29 -4.23 -6.35
C VAL A 189 -15.90 -4.26 -5.76
N ALA A 190 -15.60 -5.30 -4.99
CA ALA A 190 -14.25 -5.61 -4.57
C ALA A 190 -13.71 -6.80 -5.38
N ILE A 191 -12.45 -6.75 -5.75
CA ILE A 191 -11.75 -7.83 -6.45
C ILE A 191 -10.58 -8.24 -5.58
N LEU A 192 -10.57 -9.51 -5.19
CA LEU A 192 -9.56 -10.07 -4.31
C LEU A 192 -8.87 -11.25 -4.97
N GLY A 193 -7.56 -11.32 -4.79
CA GLY A 193 -6.75 -12.41 -5.28
C GLY A 193 -5.53 -12.62 -4.38
N GLY A 194 -4.52 -13.28 -4.93
CA GLY A 194 -3.34 -13.69 -4.19
C GLY A 194 -3.42 -15.17 -3.77
N SER A 195 -2.43 -15.62 -3.00
CA SER A 195 -2.25 -17.06 -2.74
C SER A 195 -2.94 -17.56 -1.46
N LYS A 196 -3.16 -16.70 -0.46
CA LYS A 196 -3.57 -17.12 0.89
C LYS A 196 -4.85 -16.46 1.36
N VAL A 197 -5.80 -17.27 1.82
CA VAL A 197 -7.02 -16.82 2.50
C VAL A 197 -6.69 -16.22 3.87
N ALA A 198 -5.75 -16.83 4.62
CA ALA A 198 -5.39 -16.39 5.97
C ALA A 198 -5.09 -14.88 6.05
N ASP A 199 -4.38 -14.37 5.06
CA ASP A 199 -3.98 -12.96 5.00
C ASP A 199 -5.15 -12.03 4.64
N LYS A 200 -6.26 -12.57 4.15
CA LYS A 200 -7.39 -11.82 3.59
C LYS A 200 -8.70 -11.98 4.36
N VAL A 201 -8.78 -12.84 5.37
CA VAL A 201 -10.05 -13.10 6.09
C VAL A 201 -10.65 -11.83 6.67
N LYS A 202 -9.83 -11.01 7.34
CA LYS A 202 -10.28 -9.74 7.93
C LYS A 202 -10.73 -8.76 6.86
N LEU A 203 -10.01 -8.72 5.74
CA LEU A 203 -10.34 -7.89 4.59
C LEU A 203 -11.68 -8.31 3.99
N ILE A 204 -11.89 -9.61 3.75
CA ILE A 204 -13.15 -10.15 3.22
C ILE A 204 -14.31 -9.78 4.14
N LYS A 205 -14.18 -10.02 5.44
CA LYS A 205 -15.22 -9.71 6.43
C LYS A 205 -15.58 -8.23 6.43
N ASN A 206 -14.61 -7.33 6.39
CA ASN A 206 -14.87 -5.89 6.34
C ASN A 206 -15.54 -5.48 5.02
N LEU A 207 -15.06 -6.01 3.90
CA LEU A 207 -15.61 -5.69 2.57
C LEU A 207 -17.01 -6.26 2.38
N MET A 208 -17.34 -7.39 2.99
CA MET A 208 -18.71 -7.94 2.95
C MET A 208 -19.76 -6.99 3.56
N GLU A 209 -19.36 -6.14 4.50
CA GLU A 209 -20.25 -5.13 5.10
C GLU A 209 -20.39 -3.87 4.23
N LYS A 210 -19.47 -3.66 3.27
CA LYS A 210 -19.34 -2.42 2.51
C LYS A 210 -19.61 -2.55 1.02
N MET A 211 -19.41 -3.74 0.45
CA MET A 211 -19.48 -4.00 -0.99
C MET A 211 -20.75 -4.77 -1.35
N ASP A 212 -21.21 -4.60 -2.58
CA ASP A 212 -22.35 -5.36 -3.14
C ASP A 212 -21.89 -6.72 -3.69
N VAL A 213 -20.67 -6.77 -4.24
CA VAL A 213 -20.08 -7.97 -4.82
C VAL A 213 -18.59 -8.05 -4.49
N ILE A 214 -18.14 -9.24 -4.16
CA ILE A 214 -16.70 -9.56 -4.04
C ILE A 214 -16.37 -10.64 -5.07
N LEU A 215 -15.43 -10.33 -5.97
CA LEU A 215 -14.90 -11.25 -6.97
C LEU A 215 -13.61 -11.84 -6.44
N ILE A 216 -13.54 -13.17 -6.33
CA ILE A 216 -12.37 -13.87 -5.77
C ILE A 216 -11.68 -14.67 -6.86
N GLY A 217 -10.39 -14.41 -7.06
CA GLY A 217 -9.50 -15.14 -7.95
C GLY A 217 -8.21 -15.55 -7.25
N GLY A 218 -7.23 -15.97 -8.04
CA GLY A 218 -5.92 -16.36 -7.53
C GLY A 218 -5.94 -17.66 -6.73
N GLY A 219 -4.82 -17.96 -6.08
CA GLY A 219 -4.68 -19.19 -5.30
C GLY A 219 -5.63 -19.27 -4.10
N MET A 220 -6.02 -18.13 -3.54
CA MET A 220 -7.01 -18.11 -2.46
C MET A 220 -8.38 -18.63 -2.89
N ALA A 221 -8.74 -18.47 -4.17
CA ALA A 221 -9.99 -19.02 -4.71
C ALA A 221 -10.05 -20.55 -4.61
N ASN A 222 -8.92 -21.23 -4.67
CA ASN A 222 -8.83 -22.68 -4.59
C ASN A 222 -9.38 -23.22 -3.26
N THR A 223 -9.10 -22.53 -2.16
CA THR A 223 -9.65 -22.89 -0.84
C THR A 223 -11.17 -22.76 -0.81
N PHE A 224 -11.72 -21.71 -1.42
CA PHE A 224 -13.18 -21.54 -1.56
C PHE A 224 -13.81 -22.59 -2.47
N ILE A 225 -13.18 -22.90 -3.60
CA ILE A 225 -13.66 -23.92 -4.56
C ILE A 225 -13.70 -25.28 -3.86
N LYS A 226 -12.65 -25.64 -3.12
CA LYS A 226 -12.62 -26.86 -2.32
C LYS A 226 -13.68 -26.88 -1.23
N ALA A 227 -13.92 -25.74 -0.57
CA ALA A 227 -15.00 -25.60 0.42
C ALA A 227 -16.40 -25.82 -0.17
N GLN A 228 -16.59 -25.58 -1.48
CA GLN A 228 -17.81 -25.91 -2.21
C GLN A 228 -17.95 -27.41 -2.52
N GLY A 229 -16.92 -28.21 -2.27
CA GLY A 229 -16.92 -29.65 -2.52
C GLY A 229 -16.25 -30.10 -3.84
N TYR A 230 -15.63 -29.18 -4.58
CA TYR A 230 -14.91 -29.53 -5.81
C TYR A 230 -13.47 -30.00 -5.56
N ASN A 231 -12.98 -30.86 -6.44
CA ASN A 231 -11.58 -31.25 -6.46
C ASN A 231 -10.74 -30.13 -7.10
N ILE A 232 -9.60 -29.86 -6.50
CA ILE A 232 -8.68 -28.82 -6.99
C ILE A 232 -7.32 -29.38 -7.41
N GLY A 233 -7.20 -30.71 -7.50
CA GLY A 233 -5.96 -31.39 -7.89
C GLY A 233 -4.80 -31.08 -6.97
N LYS A 234 -3.67 -30.68 -7.55
CA LYS A 234 -2.44 -30.27 -6.85
C LYS A 234 -2.40 -28.77 -6.53
N SER A 235 -3.51 -28.06 -6.67
CA SER A 235 -3.58 -26.62 -6.41
C SER A 235 -3.21 -26.29 -4.97
N ILE A 236 -2.60 -25.12 -4.75
CA ILE A 236 -2.38 -24.61 -3.40
C ILE A 236 -3.73 -24.44 -2.70
N CYS A 237 -3.76 -24.80 -1.42
CA CYS A 237 -4.97 -24.72 -0.60
C CYS A 237 -4.58 -24.64 0.86
N GLU A 238 -5.32 -23.85 1.61
CA GLU A 238 -5.18 -23.76 3.07
C GLU A 238 -6.26 -24.62 3.72
N GLY A 239 -5.94 -25.91 3.95
CA GLY A 239 -6.88 -26.87 4.51
C GLY A 239 -7.47 -26.48 5.87
N ASP A 240 -6.71 -25.79 6.69
CA ASP A 240 -7.12 -25.30 8.01
C ASP A 240 -8.21 -24.22 7.92
N LEU A 241 -8.38 -23.59 6.75
CA LEU A 241 -9.34 -22.50 6.53
C LEU A 241 -10.56 -22.90 5.71
N LEU A 242 -10.75 -24.19 5.42
CA LEU A 242 -11.93 -24.66 4.68
C LEU A 242 -13.24 -24.31 5.39
N ASN A 243 -13.31 -24.48 6.71
CA ASN A 243 -14.49 -24.12 7.50
C ASN A 243 -14.75 -22.61 7.50
N GLU A 244 -13.69 -21.79 7.59
CA GLU A 244 -13.81 -20.34 7.50
C GLU A 244 -14.30 -19.92 6.11
N ALA A 245 -13.72 -20.48 5.04
CA ALA A 245 -14.15 -20.22 3.67
C ALA A 245 -15.63 -20.59 3.46
N LYS A 246 -16.04 -21.76 3.96
CA LYS A 246 -17.44 -22.20 3.92
C LYS A 246 -18.36 -21.23 4.65
N SER A 247 -17.99 -20.81 5.86
CA SER A 247 -18.74 -19.83 6.64
C SER A 247 -18.90 -18.50 5.91
N LEU A 248 -17.86 -18.01 5.24
CA LEU A 248 -17.94 -16.78 4.43
C LEU A 248 -18.89 -16.95 3.25
N LEU A 249 -18.85 -18.11 2.57
CA LEU A 249 -19.77 -18.41 1.47
C LEU A 249 -21.22 -18.51 1.92
N GLU A 250 -21.49 -19.05 3.09
CA GLU A 250 -22.84 -19.14 3.68
C GLU A 250 -23.44 -17.74 3.97
N ARG A 251 -22.59 -16.76 4.25
CA ARG A 251 -22.99 -15.36 4.44
C ARG A 251 -23.22 -14.61 3.12
N SER A 252 -22.77 -15.18 2.00
CA SER A 252 -22.94 -14.59 0.66
C SER A 252 -24.43 -14.53 0.29
N GLY A 253 -24.82 -13.44 -0.36
CA GLY A 253 -26.19 -13.25 -0.87
C GLY A 253 -27.10 -12.42 0.04
N ASN A 254 -26.72 -12.13 1.28
CA ASN A 254 -27.49 -11.27 2.17
C ASN A 254 -27.28 -9.79 1.86
N LYS A 255 -26.11 -9.26 2.21
CA LYS A 255 -25.70 -7.89 1.88
C LYS A 255 -24.74 -7.85 0.71
N CYS A 256 -23.88 -8.85 0.60
CA CYS A 256 -22.79 -8.92 -0.35
C CYS A 256 -22.76 -10.31 -0.99
N ARG A 257 -22.59 -10.34 -2.30
CA ARG A 257 -22.47 -11.60 -3.06
C ARG A 257 -20.99 -11.90 -3.33
N ILE A 258 -20.54 -13.09 -2.94
CA ILE A 258 -19.20 -13.59 -3.31
C ILE A 258 -19.33 -14.37 -4.62
N MET A 259 -18.54 -14.00 -5.62
CA MET A 259 -18.43 -14.71 -6.89
C MET A 259 -17.08 -15.40 -6.98
N LEU A 260 -17.12 -16.70 -7.25
CA LEU A 260 -15.97 -17.57 -7.43
C LEU A 260 -15.78 -17.94 -8.90
N PRO A 261 -14.57 -18.38 -9.31
CA PRO A 261 -14.39 -18.93 -10.64
C PRO A 261 -15.32 -20.11 -10.93
N THR A 262 -15.88 -20.14 -12.13
CA THR A 262 -16.69 -21.25 -12.66
C THR A 262 -15.87 -22.12 -13.63
N ASP A 263 -14.84 -21.53 -14.22
CA ASP A 263 -13.84 -22.18 -15.04
C ASP A 263 -12.44 -21.64 -14.70
N VAL A 264 -11.44 -22.44 -15.00
CA VAL A 264 -10.06 -22.19 -14.58
C VAL A 264 -9.07 -22.59 -15.68
N VAL A 265 -7.88 -22.02 -15.61
CA VAL A 265 -6.73 -22.43 -16.39
C VAL A 265 -5.86 -23.30 -15.52
N ILE A 266 -5.58 -24.52 -15.99
CA ILE A 266 -4.81 -25.54 -15.27
C ILE A 266 -3.53 -25.89 -16.01
N ALA A 267 -2.52 -26.35 -15.25
CA ALA A 267 -1.29 -26.92 -15.77
C ALA A 267 -0.71 -27.92 -14.76
N ALA A 268 0.22 -28.74 -15.22
CA ALA A 268 0.90 -29.72 -14.36
C ALA A 268 1.93 -29.10 -13.42
N ALA A 269 2.45 -27.91 -13.76
CA ALA A 269 3.48 -27.20 -13.00
C ALA A 269 3.40 -25.71 -13.21
N VAL A 270 3.94 -24.96 -12.26
CA VAL A 270 4.14 -23.50 -12.37
C VAL A 270 5.48 -23.25 -13.07
N SER A 271 5.45 -23.16 -14.39
CA SER A 271 6.64 -22.87 -15.19
C SER A 271 6.27 -22.15 -16.49
N ALA A 272 7.24 -21.48 -17.09
CA ALA A 272 7.06 -20.78 -18.36
C ALA A 272 6.72 -21.73 -19.52
N ASP A 273 7.15 -22.99 -19.44
CA ASP A 273 6.97 -24.00 -20.48
C ASP A 273 5.76 -24.91 -20.25
N ALA A 274 5.04 -24.72 -19.13
CA ALA A 274 3.90 -25.58 -18.80
C ALA A 274 2.77 -25.41 -19.81
N ALA A 275 2.33 -26.53 -20.38
CA ALA A 275 1.13 -26.54 -21.21
C ALA A 275 -0.11 -26.27 -20.35
N SER A 276 -0.92 -25.32 -20.78
CA SER A 276 -2.13 -24.94 -20.07
C SER A 276 -3.39 -25.39 -20.80
N THR A 277 -4.44 -25.67 -20.02
CA THR A 277 -5.74 -26.08 -20.52
C THR A 277 -6.84 -25.36 -19.73
N GLN A 278 -7.96 -25.09 -20.35
CA GLN A 278 -9.14 -24.50 -19.72
C GLN A 278 -10.14 -25.59 -19.39
N VAL A 279 -10.61 -25.62 -18.15
CA VAL A 279 -11.63 -26.57 -17.70
C VAL A 279 -12.62 -25.87 -16.76
N THR A 280 -13.83 -26.44 -16.64
CA THR A 280 -14.75 -26.02 -15.58
C THR A 280 -14.26 -26.51 -14.22
N VAL A 281 -14.65 -25.86 -13.14
CA VAL A 281 -14.14 -26.17 -11.78
C VAL A 281 -14.45 -27.60 -11.32
N ASP A 282 -15.46 -28.24 -11.89
CA ASP A 282 -15.83 -29.65 -11.62
C ASP A 282 -14.98 -30.66 -12.44
N GLN A 283 -14.12 -30.21 -13.32
CA GLN A 283 -13.32 -31.03 -14.24
C GLN A 283 -11.80 -30.94 -14.01
N VAL A 284 -11.37 -30.47 -12.85
CA VAL A 284 -9.95 -30.33 -12.53
C VAL A 284 -9.33 -31.72 -12.26
N PRO A 285 -8.34 -32.18 -13.10
CA PRO A 285 -7.70 -33.46 -12.85
C PRO A 285 -6.84 -33.47 -11.59
N ALA A 286 -6.67 -34.66 -11.00
CA ALA A 286 -5.95 -34.83 -9.74
C ALA A 286 -4.45 -34.46 -9.83
N ASP A 287 -3.86 -34.52 -11.03
CA ASP A 287 -2.43 -34.24 -11.30
C ASP A 287 -2.17 -32.82 -11.82
N GLN A 288 -3.20 -31.99 -11.89
CA GLN A 288 -3.11 -30.61 -12.37
C GLN A 288 -3.35 -29.61 -11.24
N MET A 289 -2.93 -28.37 -11.46
CA MET A 289 -3.15 -27.26 -10.54
C MET A 289 -3.80 -26.08 -11.23
N ILE A 290 -4.66 -25.37 -10.49
CA ILE A 290 -5.33 -24.15 -10.94
C ILE A 290 -4.34 -22.98 -10.84
N LEU A 291 -4.10 -22.29 -11.95
CA LEU A 291 -3.12 -21.21 -12.03
C LEU A 291 -3.67 -19.88 -12.55
N ASP A 292 -4.91 -19.86 -13.07
CA ASP A 292 -5.61 -18.63 -13.46
C ASP A 292 -7.11 -18.90 -13.52
N ILE A 293 -7.89 -17.83 -13.58
CA ILE A 293 -9.33 -17.90 -13.89
C ILE A 293 -9.54 -18.14 -15.38
N GLY A 294 -10.61 -18.83 -15.73
CA GLY A 294 -10.94 -19.16 -17.12
C GLY A 294 -11.74 -18.06 -17.83
N PRO A 295 -11.97 -18.21 -19.14
CA PRO A 295 -12.62 -17.18 -19.97
C PRO A 295 -14.06 -16.88 -19.57
N GLU A 296 -14.85 -17.85 -19.12
CA GLU A 296 -16.22 -17.59 -18.66
C GLU A 296 -16.24 -16.83 -17.34
N THR A 297 -15.31 -17.13 -16.43
CA THR A 297 -15.11 -16.37 -15.19
C THR A 297 -14.69 -14.93 -15.51
N ILE A 298 -13.75 -14.74 -16.42
CA ILE A 298 -13.31 -13.40 -16.86
C ILE A 298 -14.52 -12.60 -17.37
N LYS A 299 -15.35 -13.21 -18.22
CA LYS A 299 -16.55 -12.55 -18.75
C LYS A 299 -17.49 -12.13 -17.63
N ALA A 300 -17.82 -13.03 -16.71
CA ALA A 300 -18.70 -12.75 -15.58
C ALA A 300 -18.14 -11.64 -14.66
N PHE A 301 -16.83 -11.66 -14.39
CA PHE A 301 -16.17 -10.64 -13.58
C PHE A 301 -16.16 -9.28 -14.29
N LYS A 302 -15.87 -9.24 -15.58
CA LYS A 302 -15.93 -8.01 -16.38
C LYS A 302 -17.31 -7.36 -16.39
N GLU A 303 -18.38 -8.16 -16.46
CA GLU A 303 -19.75 -7.65 -16.38
C GLU A 303 -19.99 -6.88 -15.08
N GLN A 304 -19.53 -7.42 -13.94
CA GLN A 304 -19.62 -6.74 -12.66
C GLN A 304 -18.76 -5.46 -12.60
N ILE A 305 -17.54 -5.54 -13.09
CA ILE A 305 -16.60 -4.41 -13.12
C ILE A 305 -17.16 -3.27 -13.96
N MET A 306 -17.69 -3.55 -15.15
CA MET A 306 -18.20 -2.52 -16.07
C MET A 306 -19.46 -1.82 -15.57
N GLN A 307 -20.23 -2.45 -14.69
CA GLN A 307 -21.42 -1.87 -14.07
C GLN A 307 -21.12 -1.11 -12.77
N ALA A 308 -19.93 -1.30 -12.20
CA ALA A 308 -19.57 -0.73 -10.91
C ALA A 308 -19.45 0.79 -10.93
N HIS A 309 -19.84 1.43 -9.84
CA HIS A 309 -19.51 2.84 -9.54
C HIS A 309 -18.32 2.97 -8.60
N THR A 310 -18.07 1.95 -7.79
CA THR A 310 -16.91 1.87 -6.91
C THR A 310 -16.22 0.52 -7.07
N ILE A 311 -14.90 0.54 -7.27
CA ILE A 311 -14.07 -0.66 -7.37
C ILE A 311 -12.88 -0.56 -6.41
N VAL A 312 -12.65 -1.66 -5.69
CA VAL A 312 -11.44 -1.87 -4.88
C VAL A 312 -10.78 -3.16 -5.34
N TRP A 313 -9.50 -3.13 -5.66
CA TRP A 313 -8.77 -4.31 -6.12
C TRP A 313 -7.50 -4.54 -5.28
N ASN A 314 -7.35 -5.77 -4.78
CA ASN A 314 -6.19 -6.24 -4.05
C ASN A 314 -5.89 -7.71 -4.35
N GLY A 315 -4.82 -7.97 -5.03
CA GLY A 315 -4.30 -9.30 -5.37
C GLY A 315 -4.63 -9.79 -6.78
N PRO A 316 -3.66 -10.43 -7.45
CA PRO A 316 -3.84 -10.96 -8.80
C PRO A 316 -4.76 -12.17 -8.84
N ALA A 317 -5.39 -12.40 -10.00
CA ALA A 317 -6.32 -13.51 -10.23
C ALA A 317 -5.66 -14.82 -10.60
N GLY A 318 -4.36 -14.81 -10.85
CA GLY A 318 -3.58 -15.98 -11.24
C GLY A 318 -2.09 -15.76 -11.06
N VAL A 319 -1.29 -16.72 -11.53
CA VAL A 319 0.19 -16.65 -11.50
C VAL A 319 0.66 -15.80 -12.70
N TYR A 320 0.36 -14.52 -12.63
CA TYR A 320 0.50 -13.57 -13.74
C TYR A 320 1.95 -13.32 -14.20
N GLU A 321 2.92 -13.77 -13.44
CA GLU A 321 4.34 -13.72 -13.81
C GLU A 321 4.66 -14.55 -15.06
N TYR A 322 3.79 -15.52 -15.37
CA TYR A 322 3.88 -16.35 -16.58
C TYR A 322 2.76 -15.99 -17.55
N ALA A 323 3.10 -15.74 -18.81
CA ALA A 323 2.17 -15.25 -19.82
C ALA A 323 0.91 -16.12 -19.98
N GLN A 324 1.04 -17.45 -19.88
CA GLN A 324 -0.09 -18.38 -20.02
C GLN A 324 -1.05 -18.34 -18.84
N PHE A 325 -0.68 -17.72 -17.71
CA PHE A 325 -1.50 -17.59 -16.50
C PHE A 325 -1.78 -16.13 -16.12
N ALA A 326 -1.52 -15.19 -17.04
CA ALA A 326 -1.65 -13.75 -16.81
C ALA A 326 -2.98 -13.17 -17.32
N ARG A 327 -3.68 -13.88 -18.19
CA ARG A 327 -4.86 -13.35 -18.90
C ARG A 327 -5.95 -12.85 -17.94
N GLY A 328 -6.27 -13.63 -16.91
CA GLY A 328 -7.30 -13.23 -15.95
C GLY A 328 -6.98 -11.91 -15.26
N THR A 329 -5.76 -11.76 -14.77
CA THR A 329 -5.28 -10.55 -14.11
C THR A 329 -5.26 -9.35 -15.07
N GLU A 330 -4.75 -9.53 -16.27
CA GLU A 330 -4.68 -8.45 -17.28
C GLU A 330 -6.07 -7.99 -17.72
N GLU A 331 -6.99 -8.92 -17.96
CA GLU A 331 -8.37 -8.58 -18.36
C GLU A 331 -9.13 -7.84 -17.25
N ILE A 332 -8.89 -8.20 -15.99
CA ILE A 332 -9.43 -7.45 -14.83
C ILE A 332 -8.87 -6.02 -14.84
N ALA A 333 -7.56 -5.85 -14.99
CA ALA A 333 -6.95 -4.52 -15.04
C ALA A 333 -7.51 -3.65 -16.17
N ARG A 334 -7.66 -4.23 -17.37
CA ARG A 334 -8.22 -3.54 -18.52
C ARG A 334 -9.69 -3.17 -18.33
N ALA A 335 -10.48 -4.04 -17.72
CA ALA A 335 -11.88 -3.77 -17.41
C ALA A 335 -12.02 -2.62 -16.40
N ILE A 336 -11.19 -2.60 -15.36
CA ILE A 336 -11.17 -1.50 -14.38
C ILE A 336 -10.83 -0.18 -15.06
N ALA A 337 -9.79 -0.18 -15.89
CA ALA A 337 -9.37 1.01 -16.65
C ALA A 337 -10.46 1.50 -17.61
N ALA A 338 -11.22 0.60 -18.23
CA ALA A 338 -12.32 0.94 -19.14
C ALA A 338 -13.61 1.35 -18.41
N SER A 339 -13.74 1.02 -17.13
CA SER A 339 -14.92 1.37 -16.34
C SER A 339 -14.98 2.86 -16.01
N LYS A 340 -16.17 3.36 -15.67
CA LYS A 340 -16.36 4.72 -15.17
C LYS A 340 -16.33 4.82 -13.66
N ALA A 341 -15.97 3.73 -12.99
CA ALA A 341 -15.97 3.65 -11.54
C ALA A 341 -14.86 4.49 -10.90
N VAL A 342 -15.12 4.90 -9.66
CA VAL A 342 -14.03 5.29 -8.75
C VAL A 342 -13.28 4.02 -8.39
N SER A 343 -12.07 3.87 -8.86
CA SER A 343 -11.25 2.67 -8.70
C SER A 343 -10.03 2.92 -7.84
N VAL A 344 -9.85 2.08 -6.83
CA VAL A 344 -8.70 2.11 -5.93
C VAL A 344 -8.02 0.75 -5.94
N ILE A 345 -6.73 0.75 -6.27
CA ILE A 345 -5.90 -0.46 -6.30
C ILE A 345 -4.91 -0.39 -5.15
N GLY A 346 -4.84 -1.44 -4.35
CA GLY A 346 -3.93 -1.56 -3.21
C GLY A 346 -3.13 -2.85 -3.21
N GLY A 347 -1.95 -2.79 -2.59
CA GLY A 347 -0.99 -3.89 -2.54
C GLY A 347 0.14 -3.72 -3.57
N GLY A 348 1.39 -3.95 -3.14
CA GLY A 348 2.56 -3.68 -3.98
C GLY A 348 2.54 -4.39 -5.33
N ASP A 349 2.29 -5.69 -5.32
CA ASP A 349 2.24 -6.50 -6.53
C ASP A 349 1.08 -6.09 -7.44
N THR A 350 -0.10 -5.84 -6.85
CA THR A 350 -1.29 -5.44 -7.60
C THR A 350 -1.14 -4.06 -8.21
N ALA A 351 -0.56 -3.12 -7.48
CA ALA A 351 -0.32 -1.75 -7.94
C ALA A 351 0.60 -1.68 -9.16
N ALA A 352 1.53 -2.61 -9.28
CA ALA A 352 2.46 -2.69 -10.41
C ALA A 352 1.79 -3.16 -11.71
N ILE A 353 0.68 -3.88 -11.64
CA ILE A 353 0.01 -4.47 -12.82
C ILE A 353 -0.50 -3.41 -13.78
N PRO A 354 -1.33 -2.43 -13.38
CA PRO A 354 -1.79 -1.39 -14.31
C PRO A 354 -0.66 -0.53 -14.85
N VAL A 355 0.39 -0.29 -14.08
CA VAL A 355 1.57 0.46 -14.52
C VAL A 355 2.29 -0.29 -15.64
N ALA A 356 2.52 -1.58 -15.47
CA ALA A 356 3.15 -2.44 -16.49
C ALA A 356 2.34 -2.53 -17.79
N LEU A 357 1.01 -2.38 -17.69
CA LEU A 357 0.10 -2.39 -18.85
C LEU A 357 -0.15 -0.99 -19.44
N GLY A 358 0.45 0.06 -18.88
CA GLY A 358 0.24 1.45 -19.33
C GLY A 358 -1.15 1.99 -19.03
N LEU A 359 -1.82 1.48 -17.99
CA LEU A 359 -3.21 1.81 -17.63
C LEU A 359 -3.34 2.75 -16.44
N GLU A 360 -2.24 3.20 -15.85
CA GLU A 360 -2.25 3.97 -14.60
C GLU A 360 -3.08 5.25 -14.67
N LYS A 361 -3.15 5.89 -15.86
CA LYS A 361 -3.92 7.14 -16.05
C LYS A 361 -5.43 6.92 -16.03
N ASP A 362 -5.86 5.70 -16.30
CA ASP A 362 -7.27 5.31 -16.37
C ASP A 362 -7.79 4.73 -15.05
N ILE A 363 -6.92 4.63 -14.04
CA ILE A 363 -7.27 4.21 -12.69
C ILE A 363 -7.38 5.45 -11.80
N THR A 364 -8.43 5.54 -11.00
CA THR A 364 -8.66 6.72 -10.15
C THR A 364 -7.54 6.89 -9.12
N HIS A 365 -7.14 5.81 -8.44
CA HIS A 365 -6.07 5.85 -7.46
C HIS A 365 -5.34 4.51 -7.35
N ILE A 366 -4.02 4.55 -7.52
CA ILE A 366 -3.13 3.42 -7.25
C ILE A 366 -2.39 3.74 -5.96
N SER A 367 -2.73 3.02 -4.89
CA SER A 367 -2.15 3.29 -3.57
C SER A 367 -0.70 2.82 -3.49
N THR A 368 0.13 3.66 -2.92
CA THR A 368 1.55 3.36 -2.63
C THR A 368 1.76 2.81 -1.23
N GLY A 369 0.68 2.66 -0.46
CA GLY A 369 0.75 2.40 0.98
C GLY A 369 1.04 0.95 1.38
N GLY A 370 0.98 0.00 0.46
CA GLY A 370 1.28 -1.41 0.75
C GLY A 370 0.46 -1.94 1.93
N GLY A 371 1.15 -2.28 3.04
CA GLY A 371 0.51 -2.79 4.26
C GLY A 371 -0.46 -1.81 4.91
N ALA A 372 -0.18 -0.52 4.85
CA ALA A 372 -1.09 0.50 5.38
C ALA A 372 -2.42 0.52 4.61
N THR A 373 -2.37 0.39 3.30
CA THR A 373 -3.57 0.30 2.46
C THR A 373 -4.40 -0.93 2.82
N LEU A 374 -3.75 -2.08 2.96
CA LEU A 374 -4.41 -3.32 3.33
C LEU A 374 -5.10 -3.20 4.70
N GLU A 375 -4.41 -2.67 5.70
CA GLU A 375 -4.97 -2.48 7.04
C GLU A 375 -6.13 -1.47 7.04
N PHE A 376 -6.05 -0.43 6.22
CA PHE A 376 -7.17 0.49 6.03
C PHE A 376 -8.40 -0.23 5.43
N MET A 377 -8.18 -1.04 4.41
CA MET A 377 -9.25 -1.85 3.78
C MET A 377 -9.84 -2.88 4.74
N GLU A 378 -9.08 -3.36 5.71
CA GLU A 378 -9.54 -4.23 6.80
C GLU A 378 -10.40 -3.50 7.84
N GLY A 379 -10.53 -2.19 7.75
CA GLY A 379 -11.29 -1.34 8.68
C GLY A 379 -10.52 -0.93 9.93
N LYS A 380 -9.20 -1.09 9.93
CA LYS A 380 -8.36 -0.65 11.05
C LYS A 380 -8.15 0.84 11.03
N VAL A 381 -8.08 1.44 12.22
CA VAL A 381 -7.62 2.81 12.40
C VAL A 381 -6.10 2.84 12.23
N LEU A 382 -5.61 3.73 11.36
CA LEU A 382 -4.17 3.91 11.18
C LEU A 382 -3.64 4.97 12.15
N PRO A 383 -2.71 4.62 13.06
CA PRO A 383 -2.24 5.56 14.08
C PRO A 383 -1.65 6.86 13.51
N GLY A 384 -0.90 6.76 12.40
CA GLY A 384 -0.31 7.94 11.75
C GLY A 384 -1.34 8.87 11.11
N VAL A 385 -2.49 8.35 10.69
CA VAL A 385 -3.63 9.15 10.19
C VAL A 385 -4.36 9.80 11.36
N GLU A 386 -4.67 9.02 12.39
CA GLU A 386 -5.35 9.50 13.59
C GLU A 386 -4.60 10.66 14.25
N SER A 387 -3.27 10.63 14.25
CA SER A 387 -2.41 11.70 14.78
C SER A 387 -2.66 13.05 14.12
N CYS A 388 -3.08 13.07 12.85
CA CYS A 388 -3.40 14.30 12.11
C CYS A 388 -4.87 14.75 12.27
N GLU A 389 -5.64 14.03 13.05
CA GLU A 389 -7.07 14.30 13.29
C GLU A 389 -7.36 14.82 14.72
N LYS A 390 -6.37 14.76 15.59
CA LYS A 390 -6.44 15.22 16.99
C LYS A 390 -6.43 16.74 17.13
#